data_b5ee5839742d7be637eab3552c41ed84
#
_entry.id   b5ee5839742d7be637eab3552c41ed84
#
_cell.length_a   1.000
_cell.length_b   1.000
_cell.length_c   1.000
_cell.angle_alpha   90.00
_cell.angle_beta   90.00
_cell.angle_gamma   90.00
#
_symmetry.space_group_name_H-M   'P 1'
#
loop_
_entity.id
_entity.type
_entity.pdbx_description
1 polymer ?
#
loop_
_entity_poly.entity_id
_entity_poly.type
_entity_poly.pdbx_seq_one_letter_code
_entity_poly.pdbx_strand_id
1 'polypeptide(L)'
;MTVSPASGKEIHPRLPWVEIARLLATLVVIMQHVPSMGFPPNQWLIGPALATFFLLAGYFSASGLDEQGAGTWAGHRLLVLLRPYLFWCAAYWLAAGMPLAPGSLASVFGLGTCPMLTPMWFLRDLMMFTLAAFLLSRFRPALYAFGLFCLFLHRWDDSLAWPSPYMFGDFALGVMLASAAPGCLNRWGNMPLAVHGSILLASVGLVWVSCTDSFLIADGSFSGLIVLAFLSFGIIVKAVSPGWSEKLARWASGSFFVYCSHIFVLIALMGVESCFPSPWPAWAWWCLVPAVYMMARSVYVFLKRCFPRSLVLMSGGK
;
A
#
# COMPACT_ATOMS: atom_id res chain seq x y z
N MET A 1 -14.14 -17.28 -44.06
CA MET A 1 -14.35 -16.68 -42.74
C MET A 1 -13.02 -16.76 -41.99
N THR A 2 -12.26 -15.68 -42.03
CA THR A 2 -10.99 -15.56 -41.29
C THR A 2 -11.32 -15.12 -39.88
N VAL A 3 -11.10 -16.00 -38.91
CA VAL A 3 -11.19 -15.69 -37.47
C VAL A 3 -10.06 -14.72 -37.17
N SER A 4 -10.43 -13.45 -36.88
CA SER A 4 -9.49 -12.44 -36.38
C SER A 4 -8.91 -12.95 -35.02
N PRO A 5 -7.59 -12.91 -34.79
CA PRO A 5 -7.02 -13.31 -33.50
C PRO A 5 -7.54 -12.37 -32.43
N ALA A 6 -8.10 -12.94 -31.38
CA ALA A 6 -8.55 -12.23 -30.19
C ALA A 6 -7.47 -11.24 -29.72
N SER A 7 -7.90 -10.00 -29.47
CA SER A 7 -7.04 -8.89 -29.01
C SER A 7 -6.19 -9.35 -27.84
N GLY A 8 -4.88 -9.49 -28.08
CA GLY A 8 -3.93 -9.85 -27.06
C GLY A 8 -4.01 -8.82 -25.93
N LYS A 9 -4.44 -9.26 -24.76
CA LYS A 9 -4.31 -8.48 -23.52
C LYS A 9 -2.87 -8.00 -23.44
N GLU A 10 -2.63 -6.70 -23.61
CA GLU A 10 -1.32 -6.13 -23.30
C GLU A 10 -1.06 -6.39 -21.79
N ILE A 11 -0.30 -7.43 -21.52
CA ILE A 11 0.21 -7.68 -20.17
C ILE A 11 1.20 -6.55 -19.92
N HIS A 12 0.76 -5.52 -19.19
CA HIS A 12 1.66 -4.44 -18.80
C HIS A 12 2.92 -5.07 -18.19
N PRO A 13 4.11 -4.83 -18.78
CA PRO A 13 5.33 -5.43 -18.28
C PRO A 13 5.51 -5.01 -16.82
N ARG A 14 5.84 -5.98 -15.96
CA ARG A 14 6.16 -5.67 -14.56
C ARG A 14 7.30 -4.66 -14.53
N LEU A 15 7.08 -3.55 -13.89
CA LEU A 15 8.07 -2.50 -13.70
C LEU A 15 8.83 -2.78 -12.39
N PRO A 16 10.08 -3.30 -12.42
CA PRO A 16 10.81 -3.68 -11.21
C PRO A 16 10.93 -2.54 -10.19
N TRP A 17 11.11 -1.32 -10.66
CA TRP A 17 11.22 -0.14 -9.82
C TRP A 17 9.90 0.21 -9.08
N VAL A 18 8.75 -0.09 -9.66
CA VAL A 18 7.45 0.04 -8.97
C VAL A 18 7.34 -0.98 -7.84
N GLU A 19 7.79 -2.20 -8.07
CA GLU A 19 7.80 -3.22 -7.02
C GLU A 19 8.76 -2.85 -5.87
N ILE A 20 9.89 -2.22 -6.17
CA ILE A 20 10.80 -1.70 -5.14
C ILE A 20 10.14 -0.57 -4.33
N ALA A 21 9.44 0.35 -4.98
CA ALA A 21 8.69 1.40 -4.28
C ALA A 21 7.64 0.80 -3.32
N ARG A 22 6.93 -0.24 -3.76
CA ARG A 22 5.99 -1.00 -2.92
C ARG A 22 6.67 -1.70 -1.74
N LEU A 23 7.85 -2.27 -1.96
CA LEU A 23 8.65 -2.88 -0.90
C LEU A 23 9.00 -1.85 0.17
N LEU A 24 9.50 -0.68 -0.22
CA LEU A 24 9.82 0.40 0.70
C LEU A 24 8.59 0.88 1.47
N ALA A 25 7.48 1.10 0.78
CA ALA A 25 6.23 1.48 1.42
C ALA A 25 5.76 0.42 2.43
N THR A 26 5.92 -0.88 2.13
CA THR A 26 5.61 -1.96 3.07
C THR A 26 6.51 -1.93 4.31
N LEU A 27 7.81 -1.68 4.14
CA LEU A 27 8.74 -1.55 5.27
C LEU A 27 8.38 -0.38 6.18
N VAL A 28 7.97 0.77 5.60
CA VAL A 28 7.49 1.92 6.37
C VAL A 28 6.22 1.58 7.15
N VAL A 29 5.28 0.83 6.54
CA VAL A 29 4.07 0.37 7.26
C VAL A 29 4.43 -0.54 8.43
N ILE A 30 5.35 -1.50 8.25
CA ILE A 30 5.81 -2.36 9.35
C ILE A 30 6.44 -1.50 10.46
N MET A 31 7.28 -0.54 10.08
CA MET A 31 7.96 0.36 11.02
C MET A 31 6.96 1.14 11.89
N GLN A 32 5.79 1.52 11.35
CA GLN A 32 4.73 2.22 12.09
C GLN A 32 4.12 1.37 13.21
N HIS A 33 4.14 0.06 13.09
CA HIS A 33 3.54 -0.87 14.05
C HIS A 33 4.52 -1.41 15.08
N VAL A 34 5.78 -0.97 15.05
CA VAL A 34 6.81 -1.37 16.02
C VAL A 34 6.57 -0.70 17.37
N PRO A 35 6.67 -1.41 18.52
CA PRO A 35 6.30 -0.88 19.84
C PRO A 35 7.09 0.34 20.33
N SER A 36 8.27 0.58 19.81
CA SER A 36 9.19 1.64 20.25
C SER A 36 8.91 3.02 19.65
N MET A 37 7.68 3.39 19.47
CA MET A 37 7.21 4.54 18.70
C MET A 37 7.50 5.91 19.32
N GLY A 38 8.72 6.23 19.63
CA GLY A 38 9.13 7.60 19.97
C GLY A 38 9.82 8.37 18.85
N PHE A 39 9.94 7.77 17.64
CA PHE A 39 10.70 8.40 16.58
C PHE A 39 9.82 9.18 15.62
N PRO A 40 9.98 10.50 15.59
CA PRO A 40 9.16 11.40 14.80
C PRO A 40 8.97 11.05 13.32
N PRO A 41 9.99 10.55 12.56
CA PRO A 41 9.84 10.27 11.13
C PRO A 41 8.73 9.28 10.76
N ASN A 42 8.34 8.38 11.69
CA ASN A 42 7.33 7.38 11.40
C ASN A 42 5.99 8.01 11.02
N GLN A 43 5.60 9.10 11.70
CA GLN A 43 4.31 9.76 11.46
C GLN A 43 4.25 10.41 10.08
N TRP A 44 5.38 10.88 9.55
CA TRP A 44 5.44 11.56 8.26
C TRP A 44 5.61 10.65 7.06
N LEU A 45 6.17 9.48 7.27
CA LEU A 45 6.41 8.51 6.20
C LEU A 45 5.20 7.62 5.94
N ILE A 46 4.31 7.40 6.93
CA ILE A 46 3.18 6.49 6.78
C ILE A 46 2.16 6.99 5.77
N GLY A 47 1.77 8.26 5.83
CA GLY A 47 0.86 8.85 4.86
C GLY A 47 1.34 8.68 3.43
N PRO A 48 2.57 9.13 3.07
CA PRO A 48 3.14 8.91 1.76
C PRO A 48 3.30 7.44 1.36
N ALA A 49 3.61 6.54 2.30
CA ALA A 49 3.69 5.11 2.00
C ALA A 49 2.33 4.55 1.57
N LEU A 50 1.26 4.91 2.28
CA LEU A 50 -0.10 4.53 1.94
C LEU A 50 -0.57 5.20 0.65
N ALA A 51 -0.29 6.50 0.46
CA ALA A 51 -0.56 7.24 -0.76
C ALA A 51 0.08 6.56 -1.99
N THR A 52 1.32 6.05 -1.84
CA THR A 52 2.00 5.28 -2.90
C THR A 52 1.20 4.05 -3.30
N PHE A 53 0.66 3.30 -2.33
CA PHE A 53 -0.15 2.13 -2.64
C PHE A 53 -1.47 2.49 -3.33
N PHE A 54 -2.18 3.51 -2.85
CA PHE A 54 -3.47 3.93 -3.44
C PHE A 54 -3.28 4.52 -4.83
N LEU A 55 -2.27 5.38 -5.03
CA LEU A 55 -1.95 5.94 -6.33
C LEU A 55 -1.62 4.86 -7.36
N LEU A 56 -0.75 3.91 -7.01
CA LEU A 56 -0.41 2.80 -7.88
C LEU A 56 -1.63 1.88 -8.12
N ALA A 57 -2.45 1.62 -7.10
CA ALA A 57 -3.66 0.83 -7.26
C ALA A 57 -4.65 1.50 -8.22
N GLY A 58 -4.83 2.81 -8.13
CA GLY A 58 -5.64 3.61 -9.05
C GLY A 58 -5.08 3.57 -10.47
N TYR A 59 -3.78 3.81 -10.63
CA TYR A 59 -3.11 3.80 -11.92
C TYR A 59 -3.30 2.47 -12.67
N PHE A 60 -3.04 1.34 -12.00
CA PHE A 60 -3.22 0.02 -12.62
C PHE A 60 -4.68 -0.44 -12.72
N SER A 61 -5.62 0.29 -12.12
CA SER A 61 -7.05 0.02 -12.24
C SER A 61 -7.68 0.71 -13.44
N ALA A 62 -7.06 1.76 -13.97
CA ALA A 62 -7.65 2.61 -15.01
C ALA A 62 -8.03 1.83 -16.29
N SER A 63 -7.16 0.94 -16.75
CA SER A 63 -7.43 0.12 -17.95
C SER A 63 -8.70 -0.72 -17.81
N GLY A 64 -8.92 -1.31 -16.61
CA GLY A 64 -10.13 -2.09 -16.37
C GLY A 64 -11.41 -1.25 -16.25
N LEU A 65 -11.29 0.03 -15.88
CA LEU A 65 -12.41 0.96 -15.86
C LEU A 65 -12.81 1.43 -17.27
N ASP A 66 -11.91 1.33 -18.25
CA ASP A 66 -12.11 1.77 -19.63
C ASP A 66 -12.69 0.68 -20.54
N GLU A 67 -12.61 -0.58 -20.14
CA GLU A 67 -13.10 -1.71 -20.93
C GLU A 67 -14.64 -1.79 -20.92
N GLN A 68 -15.22 -2.31 -22.01
CA GLN A 68 -16.68 -2.57 -22.10
C GLN A 68 -17.18 -3.53 -21.02
N GLY A 69 -16.29 -4.29 -20.39
CA GLY A 69 -16.55 -5.20 -19.28
C GLY A 69 -16.30 -4.60 -17.89
N ALA A 70 -16.34 -3.27 -17.71
CA ALA A 70 -15.99 -2.61 -16.44
C ALA A 70 -16.73 -3.19 -15.22
N GLY A 71 -18.00 -3.59 -15.37
CA GLY A 71 -18.77 -4.24 -14.29
C GLY A 71 -18.22 -5.60 -13.91
N THR A 72 -17.86 -6.43 -14.88
CA THR A 72 -17.24 -7.74 -14.67
C THR A 72 -15.85 -7.58 -14.04
N TRP A 73 -15.07 -6.59 -14.52
CA TRP A 73 -13.77 -6.26 -13.95
C TRP A 73 -13.90 -5.80 -12.49
N ALA A 74 -14.82 -4.87 -12.19
CA ALA A 74 -15.04 -4.38 -10.84
C ALA A 74 -15.47 -5.50 -9.88
N GLY A 75 -16.43 -6.35 -10.30
CA GLY A 75 -16.87 -7.50 -9.51
C GLY A 75 -15.72 -8.48 -9.23
N HIS A 76 -14.92 -8.81 -10.25
CA HIS A 76 -13.73 -9.65 -10.06
C HIS A 76 -12.71 -8.99 -9.12
N ARG A 77 -12.45 -7.69 -9.29
CA ARG A 77 -11.50 -6.94 -8.46
C ARG A 77 -11.95 -6.91 -7.00
N LEU A 78 -13.24 -6.65 -6.75
CA LEU A 78 -13.81 -6.67 -5.41
C LEU A 78 -13.69 -8.05 -4.76
N LEU A 79 -13.98 -9.14 -5.48
CA LEU A 79 -13.82 -10.50 -4.96
C LEU A 79 -12.36 -10.85 -4.63
N VAL A 80 -11.42 -10.39 -5.46
CA VAL A 80 -9.98 -10.57 -5.23
C VAL A 80 -9.52 -9.88 -3.96
N LEU A 81 -10.10 -8.72 -3.61
CA LEU A 81 -9.79 -7.98 -2.39
C LEU A 81 -10.60 -8.50 -1.17
N LEU A 82 -11.85 -8.90 -1.37
CA LEU A 82 -12.74 -9.36 -0.31
C LEU A 82 -12.25 -10.67 0.33
N ARG A 83 -11.74 -11.60 -0.46
CA ARG A 83 -11.24 -12.89 0.05
C ARG A 83 -10.14 -12.73 1.10
N PRO A 84 -9.01 -12.05 0.81
CA PRO A 84 -7.98 -11.83 1.81
C PRO A 84 -8.50 -10.94 2.96
N TYR A 85 -9.34 -9.96 2.69
CA TYR A 85 -9.95 -9.14 3.73
C TYR A 85 -10.67 -10.00 4.78
N LEU A 86 -11.62 -10.84 4.35
CA LEU A 86 -12.38 -11.71 5.26
C LEU A 86 -11.49 -12.74 5.95
N PHE A 87 -10.53 -13.33 5.23
CA PHE A 87 -9.58 -14.27 5.81
C PHE A 87 -8.78 -13.64 6.95
N TRP A 88 -8.16 -12.48 6.70
CA TRP A 88 -7.33 -11.83 7.70
C TRP A 88 -8.14 -11.22 8.85
N CYS A 89 -9.33 -10.68 8.58
CA CYS A 89 -10.23 -10.25 9.64
C CYS A 89 -10.58 -11.42 10.58
N ALA A 90 -10.92 -12.59 10.02
CA ALA A 90 -11.20 -13.78 10.82
C ALA A 90 -9.97 -14.24 11.60
N ALA A 91 -8.77 -14.24 10.97
CA ALA A 91 -7.51 -14.61 11.62
C ALA A 91 -7.18 -13.68 12.80
N TYR A 92 -7.29 -12.36 12.62
CA TYR A 92 -7.09 -11.39 13.70
C TYR A 92 -8.13 -11.52 14.80
N TRP A 93 -9.39 -11.73 14.43
CA TRP A 93 -10.47 -11.90 15.39
C TRP A 93 -10.25 -13.14 16.28
N LEU A 94 -9.86 -14.26 15.69
CA LEU A 94 -9.49 -15.48 16.41
C LEU A 94 -8.27 -15.28 17.32
N ALA A 95 -7.22 -14.63 16.79
CA ALA A 95 -5.99 -14.35 17.55
C ALA A 95 -6.24 -13.42 18.75
N ALA A 96 -7.19 -12.50 18.64
CA ALA A 96 -7.60 -11.61 19.72
C ALA A 96 -8.49 -12.27 20.76
N GLY A 97 -8.97 -13.51 20.54
CA GLY A 97 -9.93 -14.18 21.41
C GLY A 97 -11.24 -13.42 21.57
N MET A 98 -11.65 -12.65 20.55
CA MET A 98 -12.84 -11.78 20.64
C MET A 98 -14.13 -12.61 20.62
N PRO A 99 -15.12 -12.28 21.48
CA PRO A 99 -16.39 -12.99 21.51
C PRO A 99 -17.19 -12.77 20.23
N LEU A 100 -18.02 -13.74 19.86
CA LEU A 100 -19.03 -13.64 18.78
C LEU A 100 -20.18 -12.73 19.23
N ALA A 101 -19.93 -11.43 19.32
CA ALA A 101 -20.94 -10.43 19.67
C ALA A 101 -21.20 -9.51 18.47
N PRO A 102 -22.40 -8.90 18.35
CA PRO A 102 -22.70 -7.99 17.23
C PRO A 102 -21.69 -6.85 17.09
N GLY A 103 -21.19 -6.29 18.19
CA GLY A 103 -20.16 -5.25 18.18
C GLY A 103 -18.81 -5.74 17.64
N SER A 104 -18.42 -6.99 17.92
CA SER A 104 -17.21 -7.61 17.37
C SER A 104 -17.35 -7.86 15.87
N LEU A 105 -18.52 -8.29 15.41
CA LEU A 105 -18.83 -8.45 13.99
C LEU A 105 -18.83 -7.11 13.26
N ALA A 106 -19.38 -6.05 13.86
CA ALA A 106 -19.32 -4.70 13.32
C ALA A 106 -17.87 -4.24 13.14
N SER A 107 -16.96 -4.60 14.08
CA SER A 107 -15.53 -4.31 13.98
C SER A 107 -14.86 -5.04 12.81
N VAL A 108 -15.27 -6.26 12.48
CA VAL A 108 -14.78 -7.01 11.30
C VAL A 108 -15.11 -6.24 10.01
N PHE A 109 -16.26 -5.59 9.94
CA PHE A 109 -16.65 -4.75 8.80
C PHE A 109 -16.12 -3.31 8.90
N GLY A 110 -15.29 -3.02 9.89
CA GLY A 110 -14.71 -1.70 10.09
C GLY A 110 -15.66 -0.65 10.64
N LEU A 111 -16.80 -1.07 11.17
CA LEU A 111 -17.80 -0.21 11.81
C LEU A 111 -17.54 -0.01 13.31
N GLY A 112 -16.38 -0.48 13.81
CA GLY A 112 -15.99 -0.39 15.20
C GLY A 112 -14.49 -0.12 15.38
N THR A 113 -14.12 0.28 16.59
CA THR A 113 -12.73 0.56 16.98
C THR A 113 -12.05 -0.71 17.50
N CYS A 114 -11.70 -1.65 16.64
CA CYS A 114 -10.87 -2.78 17.05
C CYS A 114 -9.41 -2.53 16.62
N PRO A 115 -8.46 -2.36 17.56
CA PRO A 115 -7.04 -2.15 17.25
C PRO A 115 -6.43 -3.27 16.42
N MET A 116 -6.88 -4.51 16.64
CA MET A 116 -6.37 -5.69 15.92
C MET A 116 -6.72 -5.70 14.43
N LEU A 117 -7.79 -5.02 14.02
CA LEU A 117 -8.18 -4.90 12.61
C LEU A 117 -7.51 -3.72 11.91
N THR A 118 -6.67 -2.98 12.60
CA THR A 118 -6.02 -1.77 12.09
C THR A 118 -5.37 -1.95 10.71
N PRO A 119 -4.62 -3.03 10.40
CA PRO A 119 -4.05 -3.18 9.06
C PRO A 119 -5.07 -3.43 7.96
N MET A 120 -6.27 -3.94 8.30
CA MET A 120 -7.27 -4.34 7.31
C MET A 120 -8.09 -3.17 6.77
N TRP A 121 -8.07 -2.00 7.43
CA TRP A 121 -8.77 -0.82 6.94
C TRP A 121 -8.33 -0.43 5.52
N PHE A 122 -7.05 -0.62 5.19
CA PHE A 122 -6.52 -0.34 3.86
C PHE A 122 -7.22 -1.17 2.75
N LEU A 123 -7.46 -2.47 2.98
CA LEU A 123 -8.15 -3.32 2.01
C LEU A 123 -9.61 -2.92 1.85
N ARG A 124 -10.25 -2.59 2.96
CA ARG A 124 -11.62 -2.10 2.99
C ARG A 124 -11.74 -0.82 2.16
N ASP A 125 -10.89 0.16 2.43
CA ASP A 125 -10.89 1.43 1.70
C ASP A 125 -10.57 1.23 0.22
N LEU A 126 -9.63 0.33 -0.11
CA LEU A 126 -9.34 0.00 -1.51
C LEU A 126 -10.53 -0.64 -2.23
N MET A 127 -11.34 -1.48 -1.55
CA MET A 127 -12.59 -2.00 -2.11
C MET A 127 -13.61 -0.87 -2.34
N MET A 128 -13.77 0.03 -1.36
CA MET A 128 -14.69 1.16 -1.48
C MET A 128 -14.25 2.12 -2.61
N PHE A 129 -12.97 2.41 -2.72
CA PHE A 129 -12.44 3.27 -3.77
C PHE A 129 -12.58 2.64 -5.15
N THR A 130 -12.38 1.32 -5.26
CA THR A 130 -12.62 0.58 -6.50
C THR A 130 -14.09 0.67 -6.92
N LEU A 131 -15.01 0.50 -5.96
CA LEU A 131 -16.45 0.63 -6.19
C LEU A 131 -16.84 2.06 -6.58
N ALA A 132 -16.37 3.06 -5.84
CA ALA A 132 -16.62 4.47 -6.14
C ALA A 132 -16.10 4.86 -7.53
N ALA A 133 -14.87 4.47 -7.85
CA ALA A 133 -14.30 4.71 -9.17
C ALA A 133 -15.10 4.02 -10.29
N PHE A 134 -15.57 2.80 -10.06
CA PHE A 134 -16.44 2.10 -11.02
C PHE A 134 -17.77 2.85 -11.22
N LEU A 135 -18.44 3.27 -10.15
CA LEU A 135 -19.70 4.00 -10.22
C LEU A 135 -19.55 5.35 -10.93
N LEU A 136 -18.43 6.05 -10.69
CA LEU A 136 -18.10 7.34 -11.28
C LEU A 136 -17.41 7.22 -12.63
N SER A 137 -17.03 6.01 -13.09
CA SER A 137 -16.25 5.82 -14.33
C SER A 137 -16.95 6.33 -15.58
N ARG A 138 -18.29 6.28 -15.59
CA ARG A 138 -19.12 6.81 -16.71
C ARG A 138 -19.08 8.34 -16.78
N PHE A 139 -18.77 9.02 -15.69
CA PHE A 139 -18.64 10.47 -15.64
C PHE A 139 -17.28 10.85 -15.04
N ARG A 140 -16.21 10.62 -15.79
CA ARG A 140 -14.81 10.86 -15.35
C ARG A 140 -14.52 12.23 -14.76
N PRO A 141 -15.07 13.35 -15.31
CA PRO A 141 -14.88 14.64 -14.67
C PRO A 141 -15.33 14.68 -13.22
N ALA A 142 -16.43 13.98 -12.86
CA ALA A 142 -16.88 13.88 -11.47
C ALA A 142 -15.91 13.06 -10.61
N LEU A 143 -15.38 11.94 -11.15
CA LEU A 143 -14.36 11.16 -10.44
C LEU A 143 -13.13 12.00 -10.11
N TYR A 144 -12.65 12.79 -11.08
CA TYR A 144 -11.47 13.61 -10.91
C TYR A 144 -11.74 14.80 -9.98
N ALA A 145 -12.87 15.50 -10.17
CA ALA A 145 -13.27 16.62 -9.31
C ALA A 145 -13.45 16.15 -7.85
N PHE A 146 -14.13 15.02 -7.65
CA PHE A 146 -14.33 14.45 -6.33
C PHE A 146 -13.00 13.97 -5.70
N GLY A 147 -12.12 13.35 -6.49
CA GLY A 147 -10.78 12.98 -6.03
C GLY A 147 -9.94 14.19 -5.61
N LEU A 148 -9.92 15.24 -6.41
CA LEU A 148 -9.24 16.50 -6.08
C LEU A 148 -9.86 17.16 -4.83
N PHE A 149 -11.18 17.17 -4.72
CA PHE A 149 -11.86 17.66 -3.53
C PHE A 149 -11.45 16.86 -2.27
N CYS A 150 -11.35 15.53 -2.36
CA CYS A 150 -10.88 14.69 -1.27
C CYS A 150 -9.43 14.99 -0.86
N LEU A 151 -8.52 15.28 -1.81
CA LEU A 151 -7.17 15.73 -1.49
C LEU A 151 -7.16 17.08 -0.77
N PHE A 152 -8.09 17.97 -1.10
CA PHE A 152 -8.26 19.25 -0.42
C PHE A 152 -8.82 19.10 0.99
N LEU A 153 -9.76 18.18 1.21
CA LEU A 153 -10.39 17.96 2.52
C LEU A 153 -9.38 17.57 3.59
N HIS A 154 -8.33 16.85 3.23
CA HIS A 154 -7.26 16.46 4.15
C HIS A 154 -6.59 17.68 4.83
N ARG A 155 -6.53 18.81 4.15
CA ARG A 155 -5.99 20.05 4.74
C ARG A 155 -6.90 20.71 5.75
N TRP A 156 -8.18 20.32 5.80
CA TRP A 156 -9.18 21.02 6.61
C TRP A 156 -9.53 20.29 7.89
N ASP A 157 -9.51 18.94 7.88
CA ASP A 157 -9.93 18.16 9.04
C ASP A 157 -9.31 16.74 9.04
N ASP A 158 -8.26 16.56 9.84
CA ASP A 158 -7.62 15.26 10.07
C ASP A 158 -8.53 14.28 10.85
N SER A 159 -9.62 14.77 11.44
CA SER A 159 -10.56 13.96 12.23
C SER A 159 -11.57 13.18 11.39
N LEU A 160 -11.64 13.40 10.06
CA LEU A 160 -12.47 12.61 9.15
C LEU A 160 -11.95 11.15 9.07
N ALA A 161 -12.29 10.41 10.10
CA ALA A 161 -11.64 9.15 10.45
C ALA A 161 -11.99 7.99 9.50
N TRP A 162 -13.07 8.09 8.67
CA TRP A 162 -13.43 6.95 7.82
C TRP A 162 -14.56 7.22 6.82
N PRO A 163 -14.46 6.72 5.57
CA PRO A 163 -13.22 6.26 4.88
C PRO A 163 -12.28 7.45 4.71
N SER A 164 -10.96 7.20 4.69
CA SER A 164 -9.97 8.29 4.58
C SER A 164 -10.12 9.04 3.24
N PRO A 165 -10.74 10.24 3.21
CA PRO A 165 -11.08 10.89 1.95
C PRO A 165 -9.84 11.19 1.09
N TYR A 166 -8.74 11.62 1.73
CA TYR A 166 -7.50 11.92 1.01
C TYR A 166 -6.89 10.71 0.32
N MET A 167 -7.03 9.51 0.88
CA MET A 167 -6.58 8.27 0.23
C MET A 167 -7.39 7.95 -1.02
N PHE A 168 -8.69 8.31 -1.04
CA PHE A 168 -9.46 8.27 -2.28
C PHE A 168 -8.92 9.26 -3.30
N GLY A 169 -8.48 10.44 -2.87
CA GLY A 169 -7.83 11.42 -3.73
C GLY A 169 -6.57 10.87 -4.40
N ASP A 170 -5.69 10.18 -3.66
CA ASP A 170 -4.51 9.51 -4.21
C ASP A 170 -4.87 8.42 -5.22
N PHE A 171 -5.89 7.61 -4.91
CA PHE A 171 -6.39 6.59 -5.83
C PHE A 171 -6.95 7.22 -7.11
N ALA A 172 -7.80 8.25 -6.99
CA ALA A 172 -8.39 8.96 -8.13
C ALA A 172 -7.31 9.66 -8.98
N LEU A 173 -6.28 10.24 -8.34
CA LEU A 173 -5.12 10.81 -9.01
C LEU A 173 -4.38 9.74 -9.83
N GLY A 174 -4.22 8.54 -9.30
CA GLY A 174 -3.66 7.40 -10.03
C GLY A 174 -4.47 7.07 -11.30
N VAL A 175 -5.80 6.98 -11.19
CA VAL A 175 -6.70 6.77 -12.34
C VAL A 175 -6.56 7.91 -13.34
N MET A 176 -6.54 9.16 -12.87
CA MET A 176 -6.41 10.35 -13.72
C MET A 176 -5.08 10.35 -14.49
N LEU A 177 -3.96 10.06 -13.81
CA LEU A 177 -2.64 9.99 -14.44
C LEU A 177 -2.57 8.91 -15.52
N ALA A 178 -3.16 7.74 -15.29
CA ALA A 178 -3.20 6.67 -16.28
C ALA A 178 -4.04 7.06 -17.51
N SER A 179 -5.17 7.74 -17.28
CA SER A 179 -6.12 8.11 -18.35
C SER A 179 -5.67 9.35 -19.14
N ALA A 180 -5.22 10.41 -18.43
CA ALA A 180 -4.81 11.67 -19.05
C ALA A 180 -3.40 11.62 -19.65
N ALA A 181 -2.53 10.80 -19.11
CA ALA A 181 -1.15 10.67 -19.53
C ALA A 181 -0.73 9.18 -19.64
N PRO A 182 -1.28 8.43 -20.62
CA PRO A 182 -0.94 7.02 -20.81
C PRO A 182 0.58 6.84 -20.90
N GLY A 183 1.11 5.84 -20.17
CA GLY A 183 2.56 5.58 -20.10
C GLY A 183 3.37 6.59 -19.29
N CYS A 184 2.75 7.45 -18.49
CA CYS A 184 3.48 8.43 -17.66
C CYS A 184 4.49 7.76 -16.71
N LEU A 185 4.17 6.59 -16.15
CA LEU A 185 5.13 5.83 -15.35
C LEU A 185 6.36 5.41 -16.16
N ASN A 186 6.18 4.98 -17.41
CA ASN A 186 7.31 4.65 -18.27
C ASN A 186 8.17 5.88 -18.59
N ARG A 187 7.53 7.02 -18.87
CA ARG A 187 8.23 8.30 -19.09
C ARG A 187 8.97 8.72 -17.82
N TRP A 188 8.35 8.61 -16.67
CA TRP A 188 8.98 8.85 -15.38
C TRP A 188 10.22 7.96 -15.19
N GLY A 189 10.11 6.67 -15.44
CA GLY A 189 11.20 5.71 -15.35
C GLY A 189 12.36 5.95 -16.31
N ASN A 190 12.16 6.78 -17.33
CA ASN A 190 13.17 7.14 -18.35
C ASN A 190 13.75 8.55 -18.15
N MET A 191 13.34 9.29 -17.12
CA MET A 191 13.93 10.59 -16.81
C MET A 191 15.40 10.45 -16.40
N PRO A 192 16.22 11.52 -16.56
CA PRO A 192 17.62 11.51 -16.15
C PRO A 192 17.79 11.15 -14.66
N LEU A 193 18.82 10.38 -14.34
CA LEU A 193 19.11 9.95 -12.96
C LEU A 193 19.29 11.13 -12.01
N ALA A 194 19.81 12.25 -12.52
CA ALA A 194 19.96 13.49 -11.75
C ALA A 194 18.61 14.01 -11.21
N VAL A 195 17.53 13.90 -11.99
CA VAL A 195 16.18 14.29 -11.54
C VAL A 195 15.74 13.43 -10.35
N HIS A 196 15.91 12.10 -10.46
CA HIS A 196 15.55 11.18 -9.38
C HIS A 196 16.42 11.39 -8.13
N GLY A 197 17.72 11.64 -8.34
CA GLY A 197 18.65 11.97 -7.26
C GLY A 197 18.28 13.27 -6.54
N SER A 198 17.92 14.32 -7.28
CA SER A 198 17.49 15.60 -6.73
C SER A 198 16.19 15.45 -5.91
N ILE A 199 15.22 14.67 -6.40
CA ILE A 199 13.97 14.42 -5.67
C ILE A 199 14.26 13.67 -4.36
N LEU A 200 15.11 12.64 -4.41
CA LEU A 200 15.48 11.88 -3.23
C LEU A 200 16.18 12.75 -2.20
N LEU A 201 17.15 13.56 -2.62
CA LEU A 201 17.88 14.48 -1.74
C LEU A 201 16.95 15.55 -1.14
N ALA A 202 16.06 16.13 -1.94
CA ALA A 202 15.07 17.10 -1.47
C ALA A 202 14.14 16.47 -0.43
N SER A 203 13.69 15.22 -0.66
CA SER A 203 12.84 14.50 0.28
C SER A 203 13.55 14.16 1.58
N VAL A 204 14.81 13.74 1.54
CA VAL A 204 15.63 13.49 2.73
C VAL A 204 15.87 14.78 3.50
N GLY A 205 16.24 15.86 2.80
CA GLY A 205 16.41 17.18 3.41
C GLY A 205 15.13 17.67 4.07
N LEU A 206 13.99 17.47 3.43
CA LEU A 206 12.70 17.85 3.97
C LEU A 206 12.36 17.04 5.24
N VAL A 207 12.52 15.72 5.22
CA VAL A 207 12.32 14.86 6.40
C VAL A 207 13.26 15.31 7.52
N TRP A 208 14.52 15.65 7.21
CA TRP A 208 15.47 16.15 8.20
C TRP A 208 15.03 17.47 8.83
N VAL A 209 14.67 18.47 8.01
CA VAL A 209 14.15 19.75 8.52
C VAL A 209 12.90 19.54 9.35
N SER A 210 12.04 18.66 8.92
CA SER A 210 10.82 18.30 9.62
C SER A 210 11.07 17.64 10.98
N CYS A 211 12.18 16.93 11.16
CA CYS A 211 12.58 16.40 12.46
C CYS A 211 13.06 17.48 13.44
N THR A 212 13.51 18.63 12.92
CA THR A 212 14.04 19.74 13.72
C THR A 212 13.01 20.85 13.94
N ASP A 213 12.05 21.01 13.05
CA ASP A 213 11.03 22.06 13.10
C ASP A 213 9.62 21.47 12.87
N SER A 214 8.84 21.41 13.94
CA SER A 214 7.49 20.82 13.93
C SER A 214 6.47 21.64 13.12
N PHE A 215 6.75 22.90 12.80
CA PHE A 215 5.82 23.78 12.11
C PHE A 215 5.65 23.43 10.63
N LEU A 216 6.71 22.99 9.96
CA LEU A 216 6.67 22.70 8.50
C LEU A 216 5.93 21.41 8.15
N ILE A 217 5.57 20.58 9.13
CA ILE A 217 5.11 19.21 8.91
C ILE A 217 3.60 19.07 9.03
N ALA A 218 2.95 19.94 9.75
CA ALA A 218 1.51 19.88 9.99
C ALA A 218 0.67 19.89 8.69
N ASP A 219 1.27 20.25 7.57
CA ASP A 219 0.53 20.60 6.36
C ASP A 219 0.31 19.45 5.34
N GLY A 220 0.85 18.25 5.52
CA GLY A 220 0.68 17.16 4.52
C GLY A 220 1.17 17.52 3.10
N SER A 221 1.62 18.78 2.88
CA SER A 221 2.00 19.35 1.59
C SER A 221 3.13 18.58 0.89
N PHE A 222 3.87 17.80 1.65
CA PHE A 222 5.09 17.13 1.19
C PHE A 222 4.87 15.64 0.86
N SER A 223 3.68 15.10 1.11
CA SER A 223 3.37 13.69 0.83
C SER A 223 3.67 13.32 -0.61
N GLY A 224 3.31 14.19 -1.56
CA GLY A 224 3.58 13.97 -2.98
C GLY A 224 5.07 13.86 -3.30
N LEU A 225 5.94 14.68 -2.69
CA LEU A 225 7.39 14.61 -2.90
C LEU A 225 7.97 13.29 -2.37
N ILE A 226 7.50 12.81 -1.23
CA ILE A 226 7.96 11.53 -0.65
C ILE A 226 7.44 10.35 -1.47
N VAL A 227 6.22 10.40 -2.02
CA VAL A 227 5.72 9.41 -3.00
C VAL A 227 6.66 9.35 -4.21
N LEU A 228 7.00 10.51 -4.76
CA LEU A 228 7.97 10.60 -5.88
C LEU A 228 9.35 10.08 -5.48
N ALA A 229 9.78 10.27 -4.23
CA ALA A 229 11.04 9.72 -3.73
C ALA A 229 11.04 8.19 -3.67
N PHE A 230 9.94 7.56 -3.21
CA PHE A 230 9.82 6.09 -3.26
C PHE A 230 9.93 5.55 -4.68
N LEU A 231 9.25 6.18 -5.64
CA LEU A 231 9.33 5.81 -7.05
C LEU A 231 10.74 6.03 -7.61
N SER A 232 11.35 7.18 -7.30
CA SER A 232 12.70 7.55 -7.74
C SER A 232 13.77 6.63 -7.18
N PHE A 233 13.66 6.22 -5.91
CA PHE A 233 14.57 5.25 -5.32
C PHE A 233 14.58 3.92 -6.10
N GLY A 234 13.39 3.41 -6.45
CA GLY A 234 13.26 2.20 -7.25
C GLY A 234 13.96 2.33 -8.61
N ILE A 235 13.88 3.50 -9.25
CA ILE A 235 14.53 3.80 -10.54
C ILE A 235 16.04 3.88 -10.36
N ILE A 236 16.54 4.56 -9.33
CA ILE A 236 17.98 4.65 -9.02
C ILE A 236 18.55 3.25 -8.80
N VAL A 237 17.89 2.41 -8.00
CA VAL A 237 18.33 1.02 -7.78
C VAL A 237 18.37 0.23 -9.07
N LYS A 238 17.37 0.40 -9.95
CA LYS A 238 17.35 -0.25 -11.27
C LYS A 238 18.53 0.21 -12.14
N ALA A 239 18.85 1.50 -12.12
CA ALA A 239 19.92 2.06 -12.95
C ALA A 239 21.33 1.70 -12.43
N VAL A 240 21.53 1.76 -11.10
CA VAL A 240 22.83 1.49 -10.48
C VAL A 240 23.13 -0.02 -10.44
N SER A 241 22.11 -0.85 -10.21
CA SER A 241 22.31 -2.29 -10.11
C SER A 241 21.09 -3.07 -10.62
N PRO A 242 20.99 -3.33 -11.93
CA PRO A 242 19.87 -4.04 -12.53
C PRO A 242 19.64 -5.42 -11.90
N GLY A 243 20.70 -6.16 -11.58
CA GLY A 243 20.60 -7.48 -10.95
C GLY A 243 19.99 -7.45 -9.54
N TRP A 244 20.32 -6.43 -8.74
CA TRP A 244 19.69 -6.20 -7.44
C TRP A 244 18.24 -5.72 -7.59
N SER A 245 17.95 -4.88 -8.58
CA SER A 245 16.60 -4.43 -8.88
C SER A 245 15.64 -5.61 -9.11
N GLU A 246 16.05 -6.59 -9.91
CA GLU A 246 15.23 -7.78 -10.14
C GLU A 246 15.10 -8.69 -8.89
N LYS A 247 16.17 -8.79 -8.09
CA LYS A 247 16.11 -9.53 -6.82
C LYS A 247 15.12 -8.87 -5.86
N LEU A 248 15.20 -7.56 -5.68
CA LEU A 248 14.30 -6.79 -4.82
C LEU A 248 12.86 -6.83 -5.34
N ALA A 249 12.64 -6.72 -6.64
CA ALA A 249 11.31 -6.85 -7.24
C ALA A 249 10.71 -8.26 -7.01
N ARG A 250 11.53 -9.31 -7.07
CA ARG A 250 11.09 -10.67 -6.68
C ARG A 250 10.78 -10.77 -5.20
N TRP A 251 11.52 -10.06 -4.33
CA TRP A 251 11.19 -10.01 -2.91
C TRP A 251 9.88 -9.28 -2.66
N ALA A 252 9.64 -8.20 -3.38
CA ALA A 252 8.40 -7.43 -3.30
C ALA A 252 7.16 -8.21 -3.77
N SER A 253 7.30 -9.30 -4.51
CA SER A 253 6.17 -10.07 -5.05
C SER A 253 5.21 -10.66 -4.01
N GLY A 254 5.59 -10.68 -2.73
CA GLY A 254 4.76 -11.08 -1.60
C GLY A 254 4.35 -9.93 -0.68
N SER A 255 4.64 -8.67 -1.03
CA SER A 255 4.45 -7.52 -0.16
C SER A 255 3.01 -7.36 0.36
N PHE A 256 2.01 -7.72 -0.45
CA PHE A 256 0.61 -7.70 -0.01
C PHE A 256 0.35 -8.71 1.12
N PHE A 257 0.85 -9.95 1.01
CA PHE A 257 0.74 -10.94 2.07
C PHE A 257 1.49 -10.47 3.33
N VAL A 258 2.70 -9.94 3.15
CA VAL A 258 3.50 -9.37 4.24
C VAL A 258 2.74 -8.23 4.92
N TYR A 259 2.15 -7.33 4.13
CA TYR A 259 1.30 -6.26 4.66
C TYR A 259 0.16 -6.80 5.53
N CYS A 260 -0.50 -7.86 5.12
CA CYS A 260 -1.61 -8.44 5.90
C CYS A 260 -1.14 -9.21 7.15
N SER A 261 0.06 -9.80 7.13
CA SER A 261 0.51 -10.75 8.16
C SER A 261 1.54 -10.20 9.15
N HIS A 262 2.14 -9.02 8.89
CA HIS A 262 3.25 -8.51 9.70
C HIS A 262 2.93 -8.32 11.18
N ILE A 263 1.67 -7.97 11.52
CA ILE A 263 1.24 -7.81 12.91
C ILE A 263 1.36 -9.13 13.69
N PHE A 264 1.06 -10.29 13.06
CA PHE A 264 1.25 -11.58 13.72
C PHE A 264 2.72 -11.83 14.08
N VAL A 265 3.64 -11.45 13.17
CA VAL A 265 5.08 -11.55 13.42
C VAL A 265 5.49 -10.60 14.54
N LEU A 266 4.97 -9.37 14.54
CA LEU A 266 5.25 -8.40 15.61
C LEU A 266 4.73 -8.88 16.96
N ILE A 267 3.49 -9.42 17.04
CA ILE A 267 2.94 -9.99 18.27
C ILE A 267 3.82 -11.14 18.78
N ALA A 268 4.28 -12.02 17.89
CA ALA A 268 5.18 -13.10 18.27
C ALA A 268 6.52 -12.57 18.83
N LEU A 269 7.09 -11.53 18.21
CA LEU A 269 8.32 -10.89 18.70
C LEU A 269 8.12 -10.17 20.04
N MET A 270 6.98 -9.50 20.24
CA MET A 270 6.62 -8.92 21.54
C MET A 270 6.49 -10.00 22.64
N GLY A 271 5.93 -11.17 22.27
CA GLY A 271 5.91 -12.33 23.17
C GLY A 271 7.31 -12.82 23.53
N VAL A 272 8.25 -12.81 22.58
CA VAL A 272 9.66 -13.11 22.86
C VAL A 272 10.28 -12.03 23.75
N GLU A 273 10.05 -10.74 23.44
CA GLU A 273 10.54 -9.62 24.26
C GLU A 273 10.08 -9.75 25.72
N SER A 274 8.84 -10.15 25.96
CA SER A 274 8.31 -10.29 27.33
C SER A 274 9.03 -11.35 28.19
N CYS A 275 9.83 -12.22 27.57
CA CYS A 275 10.68 -13.18 28.28
C CYS A 275 11.99 -12.56 28.76
N PHE A 276 12.31 -11.32 28.42
CA PHE A 276 13.52 -10.62 28.87
C PHE A 276 13.21 -9.73 30.07
N PRO A 277 14.20 -9.50 30.96
CA PRO A 277 14.01 -8.72 32.18
C PRO A 277 13.78 -7.22 31.92
N SER A 278 14.13 -6.74 30.74
CA SER A 278 13.91 -5.35 30.31
C SER A 278 13.42 -5.29 28.88
N PRO A 279 12.58 -4.29 28.52
CA PRO A 279 12.12 -4.11 27.16
C PRO A 279 13.30 -3.81 26.24
N TRP A 280 13.16 -4.22 24.98
CA TRP A 280 14.17 -3.96 23.98
C TRP A 280 14.27 -2.47 23.68
N PRO A 281 15.49 -1.94 23.45
CA PRO A 281 15.64 -0.54 23.08
C PRO A 281 15.03 -0.26 21.71
N ALA A 282 14.57 0.97 21.48
CA ALA A 282 13.90 1.40 20.25
C ALA A 282 14.68 1.03 18.97
N TRP A 283 16.01 1.21 18.98
CA TRP A 283 16.83 0.88 17.83
C TRP A 283 16.82 -0.62 17.48
N ALA A 284 16.66 -1.51 18.46
CA ALA A 284 16.58 -2.95 18.22
C ALA A 284 15.32 -3.29 17.42
N TRP A 285 14.18 -2.70 17.77
CA TRP A 285 12.95 -2.85 17.02
C TRP A 285 13.08 -2.38 15.57
N TRP A 286 13.80 -1.31 15.33
CA TRP A 286 14.02 -0.81 13.97
C TRP A 286 14.89 -1.73 13.12
N CYS A 287 15.93 -2.28 13.73
CA CYS A 287 16.73 -3.31 13.07
C CYS A 287 15.92 -4.56 12.76
N LEU A 288 14.83 -4.82 13.50
CA LEU A 288 13.95 -5.95 13.26
C LEU A 288 12.94 -5.72 12.12
N VAL A 289 12.68 -4.49 11.66
CA VAL A 289 11.75 -4.23 10.56
C VAL A 289 12.05 -5.07 9.30
N PRO A 290 13.28 -5.11 8.78
CA PRO A 290 13.62 -5.99 7.68
C PRO A 290 13.45 -7.48 8.03
N ALA A 291 13.74 -7.88 9.27
CA ALA A 291 13.57 -9.25 9.73
C ALA A 291 12.09 -9.65 9.77
N VAL A 292 11.20 -8.79 10.29
CA VAL A 292 9.74 -8.98 10.24
C VAL A 292 9.27 -9.19 8.81
N TYR A 293 9.74 -8.35 7.88
CA TYR A 293 9.44 -8.51 6.46
C TYR A 293 9.89 -9.88 5.96
N MET A 294 11.13 -10.27 6.23
CA MET A 294 11.71 -11.53 5.76
C MET A 294 11.00 -12.75 6.37
N MET A 295 10.63 -12.70 7.66
CA MET A 295 9.88 -13.77 8.32
C MET A 295 8.49 -13.95 7.68
N ALA A 296 7.71 -12.88 7.56
CA ALA A 296 6.39 -12.92 6.91
C ALA A 296 6.49 -13.39 5.46
N ARG A 297 7.52 -12.95 4.74
CA ARG A 297 7.79 -13.39 3.37
C ARG A 297 8.19 -14.87 3.29
N SER A 298 8.93 -15.38 4.25
CA SER A 298 9.29 -16.81 4.29
C SER A 298 8.05 -17.67 4.45
N VAL A 299 7.11 -17.26 5.29
CA VAL A 299 5.79 -17.90 5.42
C VAL A 299 5.06 -17.85 4.08
N TYR A 300 5.04 -16.72 3.39
CA TYR A 300 4.45 -16.61 2.05
C TYR A 300 5.07 -17.60 1.06
N VAL A 301 6.41 -17.69 1.01
CA VAL A 301 7.11 -18.62 0.10
C VAL A 301 6.81 -20.06 0.44
N PHE A 302 6.78 -20.42 1.72
CA PHE A 302 6.41 -21.75 2.20
C PHE A 302 4.97 -22.10 1.78
N LEU A 303 4.00 -21.23 2.06
CA LEU A 303 2.60 -21.43 1.68
C LEU A 303 2.43 -21.54 0.16
N LYS A 304 3.18 -20.75 -0.61
CA LYS A 304 3.16 -20.80 -2.07
C LYS A 304 3.60 -22.18 -2.61
N ARG A 305 4.55 -22.82 -1.92
CA ARG A 305 5.06 -24.14 -2.32
C ARG A 305 4.16 -25.27 -1.85
N CYS A 306 3.72 -25.23 -0.60
CA CYS A 306 3.02 -26.34 0.04
C CYS A 306 1.49 -26.23 -0.07
N PHE A 307 0.94 -25.00 -0.06
CA PHE A 307 -0.50 -24.76 0.01
C PHE A 307 -0.94 -23.66 -0.98
N PRO A 308 -0.72 -23.80 -2.29
CA PRO A 308 -1.00 -22.74 -3.26
C PRO A 308 -2.47 -22.33 -3.30
N ARG A 309 -3.41 -23.27 -3.07
CA ARG A 309 -4.86 -22.95 -3.01
C ARG A 309 -5.22 -22.08 -1.82
N SER A 310 -4.67 -22.37 -0.64
CA SER A 310 -4.89 -21.55 0.56
C SER A 310 -4.30 -20.15 0.41
N LEU A 311 -3.15 -20.04 -0.28
CA LEU A 311 -2.53 -18.75 -0.56
C LEU A 311 -3.43 -17.83 -1.40
N VAL A 312 -4.23 -18.38 -2.31
CA VAL A 312 -5.20 -17.61 -3.10
C VAL A 312 -6.21 -16.88 -2.20
N LEU A 313 -6.67 -17.52 -1.13
CA LEU A 313 -7.56 -16.90 -0.14
C LEU A 313 -6.86 -15.80 0.64
N MET A 314 -5.59 -16.00 0.99
CA MET A 314 -4.79 -15.09 1.82
C MET A 314 -4.25 -13.87 1.06
N SER A 315 -4.03 -13.99 -0.25
CA SER A 315 -3.35 -12.99 -1.09
C SER A 315 -4.17 -12.49 -2.28
N GLY A 316 -5.43 -12.93 -2.42
CA GLY A 316 -6.31 -12.49 -3.49
C GLY A 316 -6.04 -13.11 -4.87
N GLY A 317 -5.21 -14.14 -4.97
CA GLY A 317 -5.07 -14.94 -6.19
C GLY A 317 -4.21 -14.31 -7.29
N LYS A 318 -2.92 -14.22 -7.06
CA LYS A 318 -1.92 -14.14 -8.13
C LYS A 318 -0.87 -15.23 -7.95
#